data_f26c2fc3d1c6d599692e9938bf744b3a
#
_entry.id   f26c2fc3d1c6d599692e9938bf744b3a
#
_cell.length_a   1.000
_cell.length_b   1.000
_cell.length_c   1.000
_cell.angle_alpha   90.00
_cell.angle_beta   90.00
_cell.angle_gamma   90.00
#
_symmetry.space_group_name_H-M   'P 1'
#
loop_
_entity.id
_entity.type
_entity.pdbx_description
1 polymer ?
#
loop_
_entity_poly.entity_id
_entity_poly.type
_entity_poly.pdbx_seq_one_letter_code
_entity_poly.pdbx_strand_id
1 'polypeptide(L)'
;MVRYVGCGAAAALLFLGPAAGAQPIRGDDLPPAVLTEINWVRAHPGEYADQLRAAPQTATTREAIAYLQRRPPAPPLAFSAELGLSAALHATDEGRHGAFEHTGSDGSSAGERMQRAGVWAGMLAEEMAAGQDRAEDVVRALIVDEGVPDRGHRKDLLDPFLRRAGVGCASHPVYGVICVIDLASAAPPR
;
A
#
# COMPACT_ATOMS: atom_id res chain seq x y z
N MET A 1 49.88 -53.86 22.34
CA MET A 1 50.04 -52.64 21.49
C MET A 1 48.66 -52.19 21.05
N VAL A 2 48.07 -51.18 21.72
CA VAL A 2 46.76 -50.63 21.40
C VAL A 2 46.97 -49.24 20.81
N ARG A 3 46.50 -49.02 19.56
CA ARG A 3 46.57 -47.73 18.88
C ARG A 3 45.23 -47.00 19.12
N TYR A 4 45.30 -45.83 19.71
CA TYR A 4 44.17 -44.90 19.80
C TYR A 4 44.13 -44.03 18.56
N VAL A 5 42.98 -44.02 17.85
CA VAL A 5 42.65 -43.08 16.77
C VAL A 5 41.86 -41.95 17.37
N GLY A 6 42.42 -40.76 17.39
CA GLY A 6 41.74 -39.54 17.86
C GLY A 6 40.72 -39.07 16.81
N CYS A 7 39.48 -38.91 17.26
CA CYS A 7 38.41 -38.33 16.46
C CYS A 7 38.43 -36.81 16.67
N GLY A 8 38.91 -36.08 15.66
CA GLY A 8 38.87 -34.62 15.65
C GLY A 8 37.46 -34.11 15.30
N ALA A 9 36.78 -33.47 16.24
CA ALA A 9 35.54 -32.78 15.97
C ALA A 9 35.82 -31.45 15.25
N ALA A 10 35.45 -31.35 13.99
CA ALA A 10 35.45 -30.10 13.25
C ALA A 10 34.22 -29.28 13.68
N ALA A 11 34.44 -28.17 14.41
CA ALA A 11 33.41 -27.20 14.72
C ALA A 11 33.12 -26.36 13.45
N ALA A 12 31.92 -26.57 12.88
CA ALA A 12 31.44 -25.71 11.81
C ALA A 12 30.96 -24.38 12.41
N LEU A 13 31.75 -23.32 12.17
CA LEU A 13 31.34 -21.93 12.45
C LEU A 13 30.27 -21.51 11.43
N LEU A 14 29.02 -21.49 11.86
CA LEU A 14 27.94 -20.83 11.12
C LEU A 14 28.16 -19.32 11.17
N PHE A 15 28.65 -18.74 10.07
CA PHE A 15 28.63 -17.29 9.87
C PHE A 15 27.17 -16.88 9.63
N LEU A 16 26.51 -16.39 10.67
CA LEU A 16 25.31 -15.57 10.53
C LEU A 16 25.75 -14.24 9.88
N GLY A 17 25.55 -14.14 8.57
CA GLY A 17 25.69 -12.86 7.87
C GLY A 17 24.71 -11.84 8.49
N PRO A 18 25.05 -10.53 8.48
CA PRO A 18 24.13 -9.52 8.95
C PRO A 18 22.83 -9.63 8.16
N ALA A 19 21.69 -9.63 8.88
CA ALA A 19 20.38 -9.51 8.26
C ALA A 19 20.43 -8.28 7.35
N ALA A 20 20.11 -8.47 6.06
CA ALA A 20 20.04 -7.38 5.10
C ALA A 20 19.01 -6.39 5.63
N GLY A 21 19.48 -5.31 6.24
CA GLY A 21 18.63 -4.20 6.65
C GLY A 21 17.90 -3.71 5.40
N ALA A 22 16.57 -3.68 5.43
CA ALA A 22 15.79 -3.13 4.35
C ALA A 22 16.30 -1.72 4.06
N GLN A 23 16.80 -1.50 2.83
CA GLN A 23 17.25 -0.19 2.40
C GLN A 23 16.02 0.74 2.39
N PRO A 24 16.15 1.99 2.82
CA PRO A 24 15.06 2.95 2.66
C PRO A 24 14.72 3.03 1.17
N ILE A 25 13.43 2.83 0.85
CA ILE A 25 12.91 2.91 -0.51
C ILE A 25 13.14 4.35 -0.98
N ARG A 26 13.80 4.54 -2.13
CA ARG A 26 13.94 5.87 -2.74
C ARG A 26 12.55 6.35 -3.14
N GLY A 27 12.32 7.67 -3.10
CA GLY A 27 11.00 8.24 -3.38
C GLY A 27 10.35 7.74 -4.67
N ASP A 28 11.15 7.47 -5.71
CA ASP A 28 10.67 6.97 -7.01
C ASP A 28 10.26 5.47 -6.97
N ASP A 29 10.72 4.71 -5.97
CA ASP A 29 10.42 3.29 -5.82
C ASP A 29 9.17 3.03 -4.94
N LEU A 30 8.72 4.05 -4.20
CA LEU A 30 7.60 3.92 -3.27
C LEU A 30 6.26 3.64 -3.98
N PRO A 31 5.86 4.36 -5.04
CA PRO A 31 4.59 4.13 -5.71
C PRO A 31 4.41 2.68 -6.23
N PRO A 32 5.37 2.09 -6.98
CA PRO A 32 5.24 0.70 -7.43
C PRO A 32 5.27 -0.30 -6.26
N ALA A 33 6.00 -0.02 -5.18
CA ALA A 33 6.01 -0.88 -3.99
C ALA A 33 4.65 -0.86 -3.27
N VAL A 34 3.99 0.30 -3.17
CA VAL A 34 2.63 0.43 -2.60
C VAL A 34 1.63 -0.40 -3.40
N LEU A 35 1.65 -0.32 -4.73
CA LEU A 35 0.75 -1.14 -5.57
C LEU A 35 1.02 -2.63 -5.40
N THR A 36 2.29 -3.02 -5.29
CA THR A 36 2.69 -4.41 -5.04
C THR A 36 2.14 -4.90 -3.71
N GLU A 37 2.28 -4.12 -2.65
CA GLU A 37 1.78 -4.46 -1.31
C GLU A 37 0.25 -4.53 -1.27
N ILE A 38 -0.47 -3.58 -1.91
CA ILE A 38 -1.94 -3.65 -2.05
C ILE A 38 -2.34 -4.96 -2.73
N ASN A 39 -1.69 -5.35 -3.81
CA ASN A 39 -1.99 -6.57 -4.54
C ASN A 39 -1.69 -7.82 -3.70
N TRP A 40 -0.65 -7.79 -2.89
CA TRP A 40 -0.36 -8.88 -1.97
C TRP A 40 -1.48 -9.04 -0.92
N VAL A 41 -1.92 -7.94 -0.29
CA VAL A 41 -3.04 -7.96 0.66
C VAL A 41 -4.33 -8.45 0.02
N ARG A 42 -4.62 -8.02 -1.21
CA ARG A 42 -5.80 -8.47 -1.98
C ARG A 42 -5.78 -9.98 -2.24
N ALA A 43 -4.61 -10.54 -2.55
CA ALA A 43 -4.45 -11.97 -2.79
C ALA A 43 -4.44 -12.80 -1.50
N HIS A 44 -3.96 -12.24 -0.37
CA HIS A 44 -3.70 -12.96 0.87
C HIS A 44 -4.30 -12.28 2.12
N PRO A 45 -5.62 -11.94 2.12
CA PRO A 45 -6.20 -11.16 3.21
C PRO A 45 -6.09 -11.86 4.56
N GLY A 46 -6.17 -13.20 4.59
CA GLY A 46 -6.01 -13.98 5.82
C GLY A 46 -4.60 -13.92 6.39
N GLU A 47 -3.57 -14.03 5.54
CA GLU A 47 -2.17 -13.93 5.95
C GLU A 47 -1.83 -12.51 6.44
N TYR A 48 -2.40 -11.48 5.78
CA TYR A 48 -2.24 -10.11 6.25
C TYR A 48 -2.91 -9.87 7.61
N ALA A 49 -4.06 -10.50 7.86
CA ALA A 49 -4.68 -10.49 9.19
C ALA A 49 -3.75 -11.09 10.26
N ASP A 50 -2.99 -12.14 9.93
CA ASP A 50 -2.02 -12.75 10.84
C ASP A 50 -0.82 -11.84 11.10
N GLN A 51 -0.33 -11.13 10.07
CA GLN A 51 0.71 -10.11 10.24
C GLN A 51 0.25 -8.96 11.16
N LEU A 52 -0.98 -8.49 10.97
CA LEU A 52 -1.54 -7.45 11.85
C LEU A 52 -1.62 -7.90 13.32
N ARG A 53 -1.82 -9.19 13.60
CA ARG A 53 -1.86 -9.72 14.98
C ARG A 53 -0.51 -9.66 15.69
N ALA A 54 0.58 -9.70 14.95
CA ALA A 54 1.93 -9.64 15.51
C ALA A 54 2.31 -8.26 16.07
N ALA A 55 1.57 -7.21 15.72
CA ALA A 55 1.80 -5.84 16.16
C ALA A 55 0.85 -5.44 17.32
N PRO A 56 1.16 -4.37 18.07
CA PRO A 56 0.24 -3.80 19.05
C PRO A 56 -1.12 -3.49 18.43
N GLN A 57 -2.21 -3.85 19.13
CA GLN A 57 -3.54 -3.81 18.54
C GLN A 57 -4.44 -2.76 19.20
N THR A 58 -4.92 -1.82 18.41
CA THR A 58 -6.05 -0.95 18.76
C THR A 58 -7.38 -1.71 18.56
N ALA A 59 -8.48 -1.11 18.95
CA ALA A 59 -9.81 -1.63 18.64
C ALA A 59 -10.01 -1.73 17.11
N THR A 60 -9.55 -0.72 16.38
CA THR A 60 -9.65 -0.63 14.91
C THR A 60 -8.79 -1.69 14.22
N THR A 61 -7.57 -1.97 14.74
CA THR A 61 -6.76 -3.08 14.23
C THR A 61 -7.45 -4.43 14.39
N ARG A 62 -8.09 -4.69 15.54
CA ARG A 62 -8.86 -5.93 15.74
C ARG A 62 -10.05 -6.04 14.79
N GLU A 63 -10.72 -4.92 14.53
CA GLU A 63 -11.79 -4.85 13.53
C GLU A 63 -11.28 -5.16 12.12
N ALA A 64 -10.13 -4.59 11.73
CA ALA A 64 -9.47 -4.87 10.45
C ALA A 64 -9.13 -6.37 10.30
N ILE A 65 -8.54 -6.98 11.33
CA ILE A 65 -8.24 -8.41 11.37
C ILE A 65 -9.51 -9.24 11.15
N ALA A 66 -10.58 -8.94 11.90
CA ALA A 66 -11.83 -9.66 11.76
C ALA A 66 -12.49 -9.48 10.39
N TYR A 67 -12.32 -8.32 9.76
CA TYR A 67 -12.79 -8.04 8.41
C TYR A 67 -12.02 -8.88 7.38
N LEU A 68 -10.69 -8.83 7.43
CA LEU A 68 -9.80 -9.53 6.51
C LEU A 68 -9.98 -11.06 6.55
N GLN A 69 -10.18 -11.64 7.74
CA GLN A 69 -10.41 -13.06 7.91
C GLN A 69 -11.68 -13.60 7.22
N ARG A 70 -12.64 -12.74 6.98
CA ARG A 70 -13.90 -13.08 6.29
C ARG A 70 -13.88 -12.77 4.80
N ARG A 71 -12.78 -12.15 4.29
CA ARG A 71 -12.70 -11.76 2.88
C ARG A 71 -12.10 -12.89 2.04
N PRO A 72 -12.74 -13.26 0.94
CA PRO A 72 -12.07 -14.06 -0.07
C PRO A 72 -10.98 -13.20 -0.75
N PRO A 73 -9.95 -13.85 -1.34
CA PRO A 73 -9.00 -13.15 -2.19
C PRO A 73 -9.71 -12.35 -3.30
N ALA A 74 -9.23 -11.13 -3.53
CA ALA A 74 -9.70 -10.28 -4.62
C ALA A 74 -8.71 -10.31 -5.79
N PRO A 75 -9.18 -10.14 -7.04
CA PRO A 75 -8.29 -10.05 -8.19
C PRO A 75 -7.30 -8.89 -8.05
N PRO A 76 -6.07 -9.01 -8.59
CA PRO A 76 -5.10 -7.94 -8.54
C PRO A 76 -5.57 -6.70 -9.31
N LEU A 77 -5.10 -5.55 -8.86
CA LEU A 77 -5.20 -4.28 -9.56
C LEU A 77 -4.13 -4.22 -10.64
N ALA A 78 -4.52 -4.03 -11.88
CA ALA A 78 -3.58 -3.77 -12.96
C ALA A 78 -3.08 -2.31 -12.88
N PHE A 79 -1.80 -2.09 -13.08
CA PHE A 79 -1.27 -0.73 -13.18
C PHE A 79 -1.89 0.02 -14.37
N SER A 80 -2.25 1.29 -14.15
CA SER A 80 -2.67 2.24 -15.18
C SER A 80 -1.80 3.49 -15.11
N ALA A 81 -1.13 3.82 -16.22
CA ALA A 81 -0.30 5.01 -16.32
C ALA A 81 -1.13 6.30 -16.14
N GLU A 82 -2.36 6.31 -16.63
CA GLU A 82 -3.28 7.43 -16.53
C GLU A 82 -3.69 7.69 -15.07
N LEU A 83 -4.03 6.63 -14.31
CA LEU A 83 -4.31 6.74 -12.88
C LEU A 83 -3.05 7.17 -12.12
N GLY A 84 -1.87 6.61 -12.48
CA GLY A 84 -0.60 7.00 -11.88
C GLY A 84 -0.27 8.47 -12.11
N LEU A 85 -0.56 9.00 -13.31
CA LEU A 85 -0.39 10.43 -13.61
C LEU A 85 -1.33 11.30 -12.77
N SER A 86 -2.62 10.93 -12.67
CA SER A 86 -3.61 11.64 -11.86
C SER A 86 -3.17 11.68 -10.40
N ALA A 87 -2.83 10.54 -9.82
CA ALA A 87 -2.37 10.41 -8.44
C ALA A 87 -1.09 11.21 -8.15
N ALA A 88 -0.10 11.15 -9.06
CA ALA A 88 1.17 11.87 -8.88
C ALA A 88 0.99 13.40 -8.95
N LEU A 89 0.13 13.87 -9.85
CA LEU A 89 -0.19 15.30 -9.94
C LEU A 89 -0.89 15.79 -8.68
N HIS A 90 -1.84 15.01 -8.15
CA HIS A 90 -2.54 15.38 -6.90
C HIS A 90 -1.61 15.32 -5.69
N ALA A 91 -0.81 14.27 -5.54
CA ALA A 91 0.17 14.20 -4.46
C ALA A 91 1.15 15.39 -4.49
N THR A 92 1.57 15.81 -5.70
CA THR A 92 2.42 16.98 -5.88
C THR A 92 1.70 18.29 -5.53
N ASP A 93 0.44 18.41 -5.87
CA ASP A 93 -0.40 19.58 -5.54
C ASP A 93 -0.55 19.71 -4.02
N GLU A 94 -0.95 18.65 -3.34
CA GLU A 94 -1.07 18.59 -1.89
C GLU A 94 0.26 18.90 -1.18
N GLY A 95 1.36 18.33 -1.67
CA GLY A 95 2.69 18.58 -1.13
C GLY A 95 3.14 20.04 -1.27
N ARG A 96 2.76 20.72 -2.35
CA ARG A 96 3.08 22.15 -2.58
C ARG A 96 2.27 23.08 -1.67
N HIS A 97 1.02 22.73 -1.42
CA HIS A 97 0.10 23.57 -0.64
C HIS A 97 0.08 23.20 0.86
N GLY A 98 0.71 22.07 1.24
CA GLY A 98 0.67 21.56 2.63
C GLY A 98 -0.73 21.11 3.03
N ALA A 99 -1.55 20.70 2.07
CA ALA A 99 -2.92 20.24 2.27
C ALA A 99 -3.01 18.72 2.33
N PHE A 100 -4.12 18.18 2.82
CA PHE A 100 -4.43 16.75 2.84
C PHE A 100 -5.94 16.59 2.60
N GLU A 101 -6.33 16.81 1.35
CA GLU A 101 -7.72 16.91 0.94
C GLU A 101 -7.95 16.16 -0.38
N HIS A 102 -9.15 15.58 -0.55
CA HIS A 102 -9.53 14.98 -1.85
C HIS A 102 -9.82 16.02 -2.94
N THR A 103 -10.03 17.27 -2.56
CA THR A 103 -10.26 18.38 -3.49
C THR A 103 -8.92 19.03 -3.84
N GLY A 104 -8.58 19.10 -5.12
CA GLY A 104 -7.36 19.76 -5.57
C GLY A 104 -7.36 21.26 -5.31
N SER A 105 -6.20 21.90 -5.30
CA SER A 105 -6.05 23.36 -5.08
C SER A 105 -6.78 24.20 -6.14
N ASP A 106 -7.07 23.60 -7.30
CA ASP A 106 -7.89 24.19 -8.39
C ASP A 106 -9.39 23.93 -8.22
N GLY A 107 -9.82 23.32 -7.11
CA GLY A 107 -11.21 22.96 -6.83
C GLY A 107 -11.67 21.65 -7.49
N SER A 108 -10.80 20.92 -8.19
CA SER A 108 -11.18 19.69 -8.86
C SER A 108 -11.40 18.53 -7.89
N SER A 109 -12.41 17.72 -8.18
CA SER A 109 -12.61 16.41 -7.55
C SER A 109 -11.64 15.36 -8.10
N ALA A 110 -11.45 14.27 -7.36
CA ALA A 110 -10.65 13.12 -7.81
C ALA A 110 -11.16 12.57 -9.16
N GLY A 111 -12.49 12.43 -9.32
CA GLY A 111 -13.07 11.96 -10.58
C GLY A 111 -12.74 12.87 -11.78
N GLU A 112 -12.76 14.19 -11.60
CA GLU A 112 -12.39 15.13 -12.67
C GLU A 112 -10.89 15.07 -13.01
N ARG A 113 -10.02 14.86 -12.01
CA ARG A 113 -8.59 14.68 -12.26
C ARG A 113 -8.32 13.39 -13.04
N MET A 114 -8.93 12.28 -12.64
CA MET A 114 -8.81 11.00 -13.35
C MET A 114 -9.35 11.11 -14.80
N GLN A 115 -10.48 11.81 -15.00
CA GLN A 115 -11.03 12.03 -16.34
C GLN A 115 -10.13 12.90 -17.22
N ARG A 116 -9.51 13.96 -16.67
CA ARG A 116 -8.50 14.76 -17.37
C ARG A 116 -7.28 13.93 -17.77
N ALA A 117 -6.92 12.93 -16.96
CA ALA A 117 -5.86 11.98 -17.30
C ALA A 117 -6.29 10.90 -18.31
N GLY A 118 -7.56 10.89 -18.75
CA GLY A 118 -8.07 9.96 -19.75
C GLY A 118 -8.74 8.70 -19.18
N VAL A 119 -9.02 8.67 -17.87
CA VAL A 119 -9.67 7.53 -17.22
C VAL A 119 -11.19 7.69 -17.27
N TRP A 120 -11.85 6.73 -17.92
CA TRP A 120 -13.31 6.63 -17.97
C TRP A 120 -13.69 5.26 -17.42
N ALA A 121 -14.43 5.22 -16.33
CA ALA A 121 -14.86 3.99 -15.66
C ALA A 121 -16.19 4.20 -14.94
N GLY A 122 -16.93 3.11 -14.69
CA GLY A 122 -18.19 3.17 -13.95
C GLY A 122 -18.00 3.40 -12.44
N MET A 123 -16.83 3.01 -11.89
CA MET A 123 -16.47 3.20 -10.50
C MET A 123 -15.06 3.79 -10.44
N LEU A 124 -14.89 4.83 -9.66
CA LEU A 124 -13.62 5.50 -9.35
C LEU A 124 -13.55 5.67 -7.83
N ALA A 125 -12.35 5.53 -7.27
CA ALA A 125 -12.06 5.84 -5.88
C ALA A 125 -10.66 6.45 -5.77
N GLU A 126 -10.43 7.25 -4.74
CA GLU A 126 -9.13 7.83 -4.42
C GLU A 126 -8.86 7.63 -2.94
N GLU A 127 -7.69 7.06 -2.65
CA GLU A 127 -7.20 6.84 -1.30
C GLU A 127 -5.98 7.71 -1.06
N MET A 128 -5.85 8.24 0.14
CA MET A 128 -4.74 9.10 0.52
C MET A 128 -4.14 8.66 1.85
N ALA A 129 -2.81 8.63 1.91
CA ALA A 129 -2.06 8.34 3.13
C ALA A 129 -0.92 9.35 3.29
N ALA A 130 -0.68 9.81 4.51
CA ALA A 130 0.34 10.80 4.81
C ALA A 130 1.18 10.40 6.03
N GLY A 131 2.48 10.67 5.97
CA GLY A 131 3.41 10.39 7.07
C GLY A 131 4.11 9.04 6.99
N GLN A 132 3.82 8.21 5.98
CA GLN A 132 4.42 6.89 5.79
C GLN A 132 5.37 6.93 4.58
N ASP A 133 6.62 6.51 4.76
CA ASP A 133 7.65 6.46 3.72
C ASP A 133 7.99 5.02 3.28
N ARG A 134 7.24 4.02 3.77
CA ARG A 134 7.35 2.60 3.43
C ARG A 134 6.02 2.08 2.93
N ALA A 135 6.07 1.24 1.90
CA ALA A 135 4.86 0.69 1.27
C ALA A 135 3.97 -0.08 2.26
N GLU A 136 4.59 -0.88 3.13
CA GLU A 136 3.88 -1.67 4.13
C GLU A 136 3.13 -0.78 5.13
N ASP A 137 3.72 0.37 5.50
CA ASP A 137 3.12 1.31 6.45
C ASP A 137 1.99 2.12 5.79
N VAL A 138 2.15 2.53 4.51
CA VAL A 138 1.09 3.16 3.70
C VAL A 138 -0.12 2.24 3.63
N VAL A 139 0.08 0.99 3.20
CA VAL A 139 -1.03 0.03 3.04
C VAL A 139 -1.64 -0.34 4.38
N ARG A 140 -0.80 -0.49 5.43
CA ARG A 140 -1.29 -0.74 6.79
C ARG A 140 -2.21 0.39 7.28
N ALA A 141 -1.81 1.65 7.08
CA ALA A 141 -2.62 2.80 7.48
C ALA A 141 -4.01 2.76 6.84
N LEU A 142 -4.08 2.51 5.54
CA LEU A 142 -5.32 2.44 4.77
C LEU A 142 -6.17 1.20 5.12
N ILE A 143 -5.54 0.05 5.40
CA ILE A 143 -6.26 -1.18 5.79
C ILE A 143 -6.75 -1.12 7.23
N VAL A 144 -5.95 -0.63 8.17
CA VAL A 144 -6.40 -0.43 9.56
C VAL A 144 -7.45 0.66 9.61
N ASP A 145 -7.24 1.74 8.87
CA ASP A 145 -8.21 2.80 8.63
C ASP A 145 -8.65 3.49 9.94
N GLU A 146 -7.64 3.80 10.80
CA GLU A 146 -7.86 4.43 12.09
C GLU A 146 -8.42 5.84 11.92
N GLY A 147 -9.47 6.19 12.67
CA GLY A 147 -10.09 7.51 12.60
C GLY A 147 -11.11 7.71 11.48
N VAL A 148 -11.27 6.74 10.56
CA VAL A 148 -12.28 6.79 9.47
C VAL A 148 -13.47 5.89 9.83
N PRO A 149 -14.62 6.44 10.24
CA PRO A 149 -15.71 5.66 10.83
C PRO A 149 -16.30 4.59 9.91
N ASP A 150 -16.42 4.88 8.62
CA ASP A 150 -17.00 3.99 7.63
C ASP A 150 -16.01 2.98 7.03
N ARG A 151 -14.69 3.13 7.33
CA ARG A 151 -13.63 2.27 6.78
C ARG A 151 -13.60 2.28 5.25
N GLY A 152 -13.72 3.46 4.66
CA GLY A 152 -13.77 3.66 3.22
C GLY A 152 -12.54 3.12 2.52
N HIS A 153 -11.34 3.50 2.97
CA HIS A 153 -10.08 3.09 2.34
C HIS A 153 -9.94 1.57 2.30
N ARG A 154 -10.19 0.88 3.43
CA ARG A 154 -10.14 -0.59 3.50
C ARG A 154 -11.12 -1.24 2.53
N LYS A 155 -12.34 -0.70 2.43
CA LYS A 155 -13.37 -1.26 1.56
C LYS A 155 -12.97 -1.15 0.10
N ASP A 156 -12.50 0.01 -0.32
CA ASP A 156 -12.15 0.29 -1.71
C ASP A 156 -10.91 -0.48 -2.13
N LEU A 157 -9.85 -0.50 -1.30
CA LEU A 157 -8.65 -1.29 -1.59
C LEU A 157 -8.94 -2.79 -1.77
N LEU A 158 -9.97 -3.33 -1.11
CA LEU A 158 -10.35 -4.74 -1.16
C LEU A 158 -11.61 -5.00 -2.01
N ASP A 159 -12.11 -3.99 -2.72
CA ASP A 159 -13.27 -4.16 -3.60
C ASP A 159 -12.87 -4.98 -4.84
N PRO A 160 -13.53 -6.12 -5.12
CA PRO A 160 -13.23 -6.95 -6.29
C PRO A 160 -13.65 -6.31 -7.62
N PHE A 161 -14.48 -5.27 -7.62
CA PHE A 161 -14.89 -4.55 -8.84
C PHE A 161 -13.86 -3.51 -9.26
N LEU A 162 -13.04 -2.99 -8.35
CA LEU A 162 -11.88 -2.17 -8.69
C LEU A 162 -10.78 -3.06 -9.26
N ARG A 163 -10.30 -2.74 -10.46
CA ARG A 163 -9.43 -3.60 -11.28
C ARG A 163 -8.17 -2.91 -11.78
N ARG A 164 -8.08 -1.60 -11.68
CA ARG A 164 -6.93 -0.80 -12.10
C ARG A 164 -6.55 0.16 -11.00
N ALA A 165 -5.26 0.44 -10.89
CA ALA A 165 -4.75 1.44 -9.96
C ALA A 165 -3.56 2.19 -10.52
N GLY A 166 -3.37 3.40 -10.03
CA GLY A 166 -2.16 4.18 -10.15
C GLY A 166 -1.81 4.78 -8.79
N VAL A 167 -0.54 4.88 -8.50
CA VAL A 167 -0.03 5.45 -7.25
C VAL A 167 0.91 6.59 -7.57
N GLY A 168 0.80 7.68 -6.83
CA GLY A 168 1.71 8.81 -6.84
C GLY A 168 2.06 9.21 -5.42
N CYS A 169 3.35 9.44 -5.15
CA CYS A 169 3.78 9.95 -3.86
C CYS A 169 4.64 11.20 -4.04
N ALA A 170 4.58 12.12 -3.08
CA ALA A 170 5.34 13.37 -3.10
C ALA A 170 5.78 13.77 -1.69
N SER A 171 6.77 14.66 -1.61
CA SER A 171 7.17 15.28 -0.36
C SER A 171 6.06 16.19 0.16
N HIS A 172 5.85 16.18 1.49
CA HIS A 172 4.84 17.02 2.12
C HIS A 172 5.44 17.79 3.32
N PRO A 173 5.22 19.13 3.43
CA PRO A 173 5.90 19.96 4.43
C PRO A 173 5.52 19.62 5.89
N VAL A 174 4.33 19.07 6.12
CA VAL A 174 3.85 18.72 7.48
C VAL A 174 4.09 17.24 7.77
N TYR A 175 3.83 16.36 6.80
CA TYR A 175 3.83 14.91 7.02
C TYR A 175 5.11 14.21 6.50
N GLY A 176 6.01 14.93 5.83
CA GLY A 176 7.20 14.36 5.19
C GLY A 176 6.89 13.75 3.83
N VAL A 177 5.95 12.82 3.75
CA VAL A 177 5.49 12.14 2.53
C VAL A 177 3.98 12.08 2.50
N ILE A 178 3.41 12.20 1.30
CA ILE A 178 2.01 11.89 1.00
C ILE A 178 1.96 10.93 -0.17
N CYS A 179 1.09 9.93 -0.13
CA CYS A 179 0.78 9.04 -1.24
C CYS A 179 -0.71 9.12 -1.58
N VAL A 180 -1.00 9.21 -2.87
CA VAL A 180 -2.34 9.14 -3.46
C VAL A 180 -2.44 7.86 -4.27
N ILE A 181 -3.54 7.14 -4.14
CA ILE A 181 -3.84 5.90 -4.86
C ILE A 181 -5.17 6.08 -5.59
N ASP A 182 -5.12 6.26 -6.89
CA ASP A 182 -6.30 6.34 -7.74
C ASP A 182 -6.71 4.94 -8.21
N LEU A 183 -7.98 4.62 -8.07
CA LEU A 183 -8.56 3.31 -8.36
C LEU A 183 -9.69 3.44 -9.39
N ALA A 184 -9.81 2.44 -10.27
CA ALA A 184 -10.91 2.38 -11.23
C ALA A 184 -11.39 0.94 -11.45
N SER A 185 -12.68 0.79 -11.76
CA SER A 185 -13.21 -0.46 -12.30
C SER A 185 -12.55 -0.79 -13.64
N ALA A 186 -12.78 -2.02 -14.15
CA ALA A 186 -12.35 -2.36 -15.50
C ALA A 186 -12.85 -1.32 -16.51
N ALA A 187 -12.07 -1.07 -17.56
CA ALA A 187 -12.56 -0.25 -18.66
C ALA A 187 -13.82 -0.89 -19.25
N PRO A 188 -14.83 -0.10 -19.68
CA PRO A 188 -15.95 -0.66 -20.41
C PRO A 188 -15.44 -1.38 -21.66
N PRO A 189 -16.09 -2.48 -22.07
CA PRO A 189 -15.74 -3.15 -23.33
C PRO A 189 -15.89 -2.13 -24.48
N ARG A 190 -14.93 -2.15 -25.39
CA ARG A 190 -14.95 -1.34 -26.63
C ARG A 190 -15.95 -1.89 -27.62
#